data_d545ff8324a14f84a951741fe7b2c084
#
_entry.id   d545ff8324a14f84a951741fe7b2c084
#
_cell.length_a   1.000
_cell.length_b   1.000
_cell.length_c   1.000
_cell.angle_alpha   90.00
_cell.angle_beta   90.00
_cell.angle_gamma   90.00
#
_symmetry.space_group_name_H-M   'P 1'
#
loop_
_entity.id
_entity.type
_entity.pdbx_description
1 polymer ?
#
loop_
_entity_poly.entity_id
_entity_poly.type
_entity_poly.pdbx_seq_one_letter_code
_entity_poly.pdbx_strand_id
1 'polypeptide(L)'
;MTQDPTLRKVLQRTLSAVGTQVSFVDDCADVVIPPGPSDPEARLVVFADQSARRQPSWASLLLRAGDAAKVVVLGEPLDAGPSLDLLEHPPCDNVIGHDEQPADEDELVVTGSKLAHPEGGIFGLEKYLAWGVNVHEHEVRTYDEKRRVVLECAAFAKEVGARNQLVARLEAVADELLMNALYDAPASRNASLRGELLGKARPGGGPVSNATAVFRFAHDGKHFALSARDSFGTLKKGAIIEHLARARLEQGSPLQATGGGAGLGLYFVLASSSRLIVNVEPDRSTEVICLFDLRVKTKDAKGARSLHIFTGKDAPKA
;
A
#
# COMPACT_ATOMS: atom_id res chain seq x y z
N MET A 1 2.55 -20.44 7.56
CA MET A 1 2.44 -21.64 6.71
C MET A 1 3.52 -21.58 5.66
N THR A 2 4.60 -22.28 5.87
CA THR A 2 5.73 -22.39 4.93
C THR A 2 6.50 -23.67 5.26
N GLN A 3 7.03 -24.33 4.24
CA GLN A 3 7.92 -25.49 4.39
C GLN A 3 9.40 -25.09 4.35
N ASP A 4 9.71 -23.83 4.01
CA ASP A 4 11.08 -23.30 4.01
C ASP A 4 11.58 -23.07 5.43
N PRO A 5 12.61 -23.81 5.90
CA PRO A 5 13.14 -23.66 7.26
C PRO A 5 13.76 -22.28 7.51
N THR A 6 14.29 -21.62 6.48
CA THR A 6 14.87 -20.29 6.60
C THR A 6 13.78 -19.27 6.84
N LEU A 7 12.72 -19.32 6.02
CA LEU A 7 11.56 -18.44 6.17
C LEU A 7 10.86 -18.64 7.53
N ARG A 8 10.76 -19.91 8.02
CA ARG A 8 10.23 -20.18 9.35
C ARG A 8 11.03 -19.48 10.46
N LYS A 9 12.36 -19.51 10.40
CA LYS A 9 13.21 -18.82 11.39
C LYS A 9 13.02 -17.30 11.33
N VAL A 10 12.94 -16.73 10.13
CA VAL A 10 12.69 -15.30 9.94
C VAL A 10 11.33 -14.92 10.53
N LEU A 11 10.25 -15.61 10.14
CA LEU A 11 8.90 -15.37 10.66
C LEU A 11 8.82 -15.53 12.19
N GLN A 12 9.43 -16.59 12.74
CA GLN A 12 9.46 -16.78 14.19
C GLN A 12 10.09 -15.60 14.91
N ARG A 13 11.26 -15.15 14.43
CA ARG A 13 11.99 -14.05 15.05
C ARG A 13 11.25 -12.73 14.93
N THR A 14 10.82 -12.37 13.71
CA THR A 14 10.21 -11.08 13.42
C THR A 14 8.82 -10.93 14.05
N LEU A 15 7.97 -11.95 13.93
CA LEU A 15 6.61 -11.88 14.48
C LEU A 15 6.59 -12.02 16.00
N SER A 16 7.49 -12.82 16.61
CA SER A 16 7.63 -12.83 18.07
C SER A 16 8.10 -11.49 18.64
N ALA A 17 8.90 -10.73 17.88
CA ALA A 17 9.37 -9.41 18.30
C ALA A 17 8.25 -8.38 18.43
N VAL A 18 7.14 -8.56 17.72
CA VAL A 18 5.94 -7.69 17.82
C VAL A 18 4.93 -8.18 18.86
N GLY A 19 5.32 -9.07 19.74
CA GLY A 19 4.47 -9.53 20.86
C GLY A 19 3.41 -10.55 20.48
N THR A 20 3.52 -11.20 19.31
CA THR A 20 2.57 -12.22 18.87
C THR A 20 3.03 -13.64 19.20
N GLN A 21 2.07 -14.52 19.47
CA GLN A 21 2.34 -15.95 19.56
C GLN A 21 2.40 -16.55 18.15
N VAL A 22 3.53 -17.14 17.79
CA VAL A 22 3.77 -17.74 16.47
C VAL A 22 3.66 -19.25 16.53
N SER A 23 2.85 -19.85 15.67
CA SER A 23 2.77 -21.27 15.46
C SER A 23 2.92 -21.62 13.97
N PHE A 24 3.43 -22.82 13.68
CA PHE A 24 3.60 -23.29 12.32
C PHE A 24 2.71 -24.49 12.07
N VAL A 25 1.97 -24.45 10.98
CA VAL A 25 1.18 -25.57 10.46
C VAL A 25 1.65 -25.91 9.04
N ASP A 26 1.62 -27.18 8.70
CA ASP A 26 2.10 -27.66 7.39
C ASP A 26 0.94 -27.76 6.38
N ASP A 27 -0.29 -28.03 6.84
CA ASP A 27 -1.48 -28.06 5.98
C ASP A 27 -2.44 -26.90 6.29
N CYS A 28 -3.02 -26.33 5.24
CA CYS A 28 -4.07 -25.32 5.34
C CYS A 28 -5.31 -25.81 6.10
N ALA A 29 -5.58 -27.12 6.09
CA ALA A 29 -6.67 -27.72 6.83
C ALA A 29 -6.49 -27.61 8.35
N ASP A 30 -5.24 -27.62 8.83
CA ASP A 30 -4.90 -27.61 10.26
C ASP A 30 -4.98 -26.20 10.88
N VAL A 31 -5.20 -25.16 10.06
CA VAL A 31 -5.40 -23.81 10.58
C VAL A 31 -6.73 -23.72 11.31
N VAL A 32 -6.68 -23.50 12.61
CA VAL A 32 -7.85 -23.29 13.45
C VAL A 32 -8.26 -21.81 13.38
N ILE A 33 -9.41 -21.54 12.79
CA ILE A 33 -10.00 -20.20 12.76
C ILE A 33 -10.89 -20.05 14.01
N PRO A 34 -10.66 -19.05 14.86
CA PRO A 34 -11.50 -18.81 16.03
C PRO A 34 -12.97 -18.59 15.62
N PRO A 35 -13.95 -19.16 16.34
CA PRO A 35 -15.35 -18.93 16.05
C PRO A 35 -15.77 -17.50 16.42
N GLY A 36 -15.70 -16.58 15.44
CA GLY A 36 -16.11 -15.19 15.60
C GLY A 36 -15.19 -14.34 16.48
N PRO A 37 -15.46 -13.04 16.60
CA PRO A 37 -14.69 -12.12 17.44
C PRO A 37 -15.12 -12.24 18.92
N SER A 38 -14.98 -13.42 19.51
CA SER A 38 -15.26 -13.64 20.93
C SER A 38 -14.25 -12.94 21.84
N ASP A 39 -13.06 -12.63 21.32
CA ASP A 39 -12.06 -11.80 21.94
C ASP A 39 -11.59 -10.75 20.92
N PRO A 40 -11.93 -9.46 21.11
CA PRO A 40 -11.48 -8.40 20.22
C PRO A 40 -9.97 -8.20 20.21
N GLU A 41 -9.25 -8.77 21.18
CA GLU A 41 -7.79 -8.75 21.27
C GLU A 41 -7.14 -9.98 20.57
N ALA A 42 -7.87 -11.09 20.40
CA ALA A 42 -7.35 -12.29 19.76
C ALA A 42 -7.56 -12.22 18.23
N ARG A 43 -6.55 -11.77 17.51
CA ARG A 43 -6.56 -11.70 16.05
C ARG A 43 -5.69 -12.79 15.44
N LEU A 44 -6.28 -13.58 14.57
CA LEU A 44 -5.51 -14.55 13.79
C LEU A 44 -4.98 -13.90 12.52
N VAL A 45 -3.66 -13.94 12.36
CA VAL A 45 -2.99 -13.54 11.12
C VAL A 45 -2.23 -14.75 10.58
N VAL A 46 -2.55 -15.16 9.36
CA VAL A 46 -1.94 -16.30 8.68
C VAL A 46 -0.93 -15.79 7.66
N PHE A 47 0.35 -16.09 7.82
CA PHE A 47 1.37 -15.87 6.81
C PHE A 47 1.51 -17.14 5.97
N ALA A 48 1.23 -17.05 4.68
CA ALA A 48 1.21 -18.19 3.77
C ALA A 48 2.11 -17.95 2.56
N ASP A 49 3.03 -18.88 2.31
CA ASP A 49 3.90 -18.86 1.14
C ASP A 49 3.31 -19.60 -0.07
N GLN A 50 4.09 -19.70 -1.14
CA GLN A 50 3.67 -20.38 -2.35
C GLN A 50 3.39 -21.88 -2.13
N SER A 51 4.06 -22.53 -1.16
CA SER A 51 3.82 -23.94 -0.86
C SER A 51 2.42 -24.16 -0.27
N ALA A 52 1.98 -23.26 0.60
CA ALA A 52 0.62 -23.28 1.16
C ALA A 52 -0.45 -23.06 0.07
N ARG A 53 -0.19 -22.14 -0.87
CA ARG A 53 -1.12 -21.82 -1.97
C ARG A 53 -1.36 -22.98 -2.95
N ARG A 54 -0.41 -23.92 -3.06
CA ARG A 54 -0.51 -25.11 -3.91
C ARG A 54 -1.29 -26.25 -3.26
N GLN A 55 -1.65 -26.14 -2.00
CA GLN A 55 -2.39 -27.18 -1.30
C GLN A 55 -3.87 -27.21 -1.72
N PRO A 56 -4.49 -28.38 -1.85
CA PRO A 56 -5.92 -28.50 -2.14
C PRO A 56 -6.82 -27.80 -1.11
N SER A 57 -6.36 -27.72 0.14
CA SER A 57 -7.05 -27.08 1.28
C SER A 57 -6.96 -25.55 1.28
N TRP A 58 -6.18 -24.92 0.39
CA TRP A 58 -6.01 -23.47 0.33
C TRP A 58 -7.32 -22.71 0.15
N ALA A 59 -8.13 -23.07 -0.85
CA ALA A 59 -9.41 -22.41 -1.09
C ALA A 59 -10.36 -22.52 0.12
N SER A 60 -10.37 -23.69 0.77
CA SER A 60 -11.13 -23.91 2.01
C SER A 60 -10.62 -23.03 3.16
N LEU A 61 -9.31 -22.82 3.29
CA LEU A 61 -8.75 -21.90 4.28
C LEU A 61 -9.27 -20.49 4.04
N LEU A 62 -9.22 -19.96 2.82
CA LEU A 62 -9.69 -18.60 2.50
C LEU A 62 -11.17 -18.41 2.82
N LEU A 63 -12.00 -19.41 2.50
CA LEU A 63 -13.44 -19.39 2.83
C LEU A 63 -13.68 -19.37 4.35
N ARG A 64 -12.95 -20.21 5.10
CA ARG A 64 -13.07 -20.28 6.56
C ARG A 64 -12.53 -19.01 7.24
N ALA A 65 -11.45 -18.44 6.70
CA ALA A 65 -10.86 -17.21 7.22
C ALA A 65 -11.85 -16.04 7.13
N GLY A 66 -12.47 -15.82 5.97
CA GLY A 66 -13.46 -14.76 5.78
C GLY A 66 -13.02 -13.44 6.40
N ASP A 67 -13.84 -12.89 7.29
CA ASP A 67 -13.54 -11.69 8.07
C ASP A 67 -12.89 -11.99 9.45
N ALA A 68 -12.87 -13.27 9.86
CA ALA A 68 -12.39 -13.70 11.18
C ALA A 68 -10.86 -13.75 11.28
N ALA A 69 -10.16 -13.85 10.14
CA ALA A 69 -8.71 -13.89 10.08
C ALA A 69 -8.18 -13.05 8.92
N LYS A 70 -6.93 -12.59 9.03
CA LYS A 70 -6.20 -11.95 7.93
C LYS A 70 -5.17 -12.91 7.35
N VAL A 71 -5.03 -12.91 6.03
CA VAL A 71 -4.05 -13.74 5.32
C VAL A 71 -3.05 -12.83 4.62
N VAL A 72 -1.80 -12.94 5.03
CA VAL A 72 -0.65 -12.29 4.38
C VAL A 72 -0.03 -13.30 3.43
N VAL A 73 0.01 -12.98 2.16
CA VAL A 73 0.60 -13.83 1.14
C VAL A 73 2.06 -13.47 0.94
N LEU A 74 2.94 -14.45 1.09
CA LEU A 74 4.36 -14.34 0.80
C LEU A 74 4.63 -15.02 -0.54
N GLY A 75 5.28 -14.34 -1.48
CA GLY A 75 5.54 -14.95 -2.76
C GLY A 75 6.09 -14.03 -3.84
N GLU A 76 5.84 -14.40 -5.09
CA GLU A 76 6.32 -13.66 -6.24
C GLU A 76 5.85 -12.20 -6.24
N PRO A 77 6.65 -11.29 -6.81
CA PRO A 77 6.27 -9.89 -6.97
C PRO A 77 4.92 -9.74 -7.66
N LEU A 78 4.20 -8.68 -7.33
CA LEU A 78 2.85 -8.40 -7.84
C LEU A 78 2.76 -8.28 -9.38
N ASP A 79 3.84 -7.92 -10.04
CA ASP A 79 3.94 -7.83 -11.50
C ASP A 79 3.87 -9.21 -12.20
N ALA A 80 4.11 -10.30 -11.47
CA ALA A 80 4.03 -11.66 -12.01
C ALA A 80 2.60 -12.20 -12.23
N GLY A 81 1.56 -11.45 -11.87
CA GLY A 81 0.18 -11.77 -12.23
C GLY A 81 -0.65 -12.51 -11.21
N PRO A 82 -0.31 -13.71 -10.77
CA PRO A 82 -1.18 -14.53 -9.90
C PRO A 82 -1.44 -13.92 -8.52
N SER A 83 -0.59 -12.98 -8.09
CA SER A 83 -0.70 -12.36 -6.77
C SER A 83 -1.81 -11.32 -6.67
N LEU A 84 -2.23 -10.69 -7.78
CA LEU A 84 -3.37 -9.77 -7.79
C LEU A 84 -4.70 -10.49 -7.59
N ASP A 85 -4.85 -11.67 -8.20
CA ASP A 85 -6.08 -12.47 -8.09
C ASP A 85 -6.35 -12.88 -6.62
N LEU A 86 -5.29 -13.02 -5.82
CA LEU A 86 -5.41 -13.32 -4.38
C LEU A 86 -6.06 -12.20 -3.58
N LEU A 87 -5.83 -10.94 -3.98
CA LEU A 87 -6.44 -9.79 -3.32
C LEU A 87 -7.96 -9.72 -3.52
N GLU A 88 -8.53 -10.45 -4.49
CA GLU A 88 -9.99 -10.56 -4.65
C GLU A 88 -10.63 -11.28 -3.46
N HIS A 89 -9.88 -12.14 -2.75
CA HIS A 89 -10.38 -12.84 -1.57
C HIS A 89 -10.43 -11.91 -0.36
N PRO A 90 -11.54 -11.90 0.41
CA PRO A 90 -11.72 -11.00 1.55
C PRO A 90 -10.58 -11.01 2.58
N PRO A 91 -10.02 -12.17 3.00
CA PRO A 91 -8.97 -12.19 4.01
C PRO A 91 -7.59 -11.74 3.50
N CYS A 92 -7.38 -11.66 2.17
CA CYS A 92 -6.09 -11.36 1.56
C CYS A 92 -5.98 -9.87 1.22
N ASP A 93 -5.53 -9.06 2.17
CA ASP A 93 -5.31 -7.61 1.98
C ASP A 93 -3.84 -7.26 1.81
N ASN A 94 -2.93 -8.23 2.02
CA ASN A 94 -1.51 -7.99 2.07
C ASN A 94 -0.75 -9.04 1.26
N VAL A 95 0.06 -8.57 0.31
CA VAL A 95 0.99 -9.40 -0.47
C VAL A 95 2.39 -8.85 -0.28
N ILE A 96 3.29 -9.67 0.25
CA ILE A 96 4.71 -9.40 0.39
C ILE A 96 5.42 -10.15 -0.72
N GLY A 97 5.94 -9.39 -1.70
CA GLY A 97 6.74 -9.94 -2.77
C GLY A 97 8.16 -10.23 -2.30
N HIS A 98 8.61 -11.46 -2.49
CA HIS A 98 10.01 -11.82 -2.35
C HIS A 98 10.40 -12.72 -3.54
N ASP A 99 11.55 -12.44 -4.10
CA ASP A 99 12.20 -13.29 -5.11
C ASP A 99 13.09 -14.33 -4.42
N GLU A 100 14.26 -14.61 -5.01
CA GLU A 100 15.32 -15.41 -4.41
C GLU A 100 15.90 -14.81 -3.11
N GLN A 101 15.63 -13.54 -2.83
CA GLN A 101 16.00 -12.85 -1.58
C GLN A 101 14.99 -13.17 -0.48
N PRO A 102 15.43 -13.30 0.78
CA PRO A 102 14.51 -13.43 1.91
C PRO A 102 13.52 -12.26 1.97
N ALA A 103 12.30 -12.52 2.46
CA ALA A 103 11.35 -11.46 2.74
C ALA A 103 11.99 -10.40 3.67
N ASP A 104 11.74 -9.12 3.37
CA ASP A 104 12.31 -8.02 4.16
C ASP A 104 11.72 -8.07 5.59
N GLU A 105 12.61 -8.21 6.59
CA GLU A 105 12.21 -8.37 7.99
C GLU A 105 11.50 -7.14 8.53
N ASP A 106 11.91 -5.95 8.13
CA ASP A 106 11.25 -4.69 8.54
C ASP A 106 9.80 -4.67 8.03
N GLU A 107 9.57 -5.14 6.81
CA GLU A 107 8.22 -5.24 6.23
C GLU A 107 7.34 -6.25 6.96
N LEU A 108 7.91 -7.41 7.33
CA LEU A 108 7.21 -8.42 8.12
C LEU A 108 6.84 -7.90 9.51
N VAL A 109 7.76 -7.19 10.19
CA VAL A 109 7.52 -6.57 11.49
C VAL A 109 6.39 -5.55 11.41
N VAL A 110 6.46 -4.61 10.47
CA VAL A 110 5.43 -3.56 10.33
C VAL A 110 4.07 -4.15 9.97
N THR A 111 4.04 -5.09 9.02
CA THR A 111 2.79 -5.74 8.61
C THR A 111 2.19 -6.55 9.76
N GLY A 112 3.00 -7.36 10.43
CA GLY A 112 2.58 -8.14 11.60
C GLY A 112 2.06 -7.26 12.72
N SER A 113 2.78 -6.19 13.06
CA SER A 113 2.40 -5.23 14.09
C SER A 113 1.05 -4.55 13.77
N LYS A 114 0.87 -4.04 12.57
CA LYS A 114 -0.39 -3.36 12.16
C LYS A 114 -1.59 -4.29 12.16
N LEU A 115 -1.40 -5.56 11.84
CA LEU A 115 -2.49 -6.55 11.83
C LEU A 115 -2.80 -7.08 13.22
N ALA A 116 -1.78 -7.32 14.05
CA ALA A 116 -1.95 -7.82 15.40
C ALA A 116 -2.38 -6.72 16.40
N HIS A 117 -1.88 -5.49 16.22
CA HIS A 117 -2.04 -4.36 17.14
C HIS A 117 -2.66 -3.13 16.45
N PRO A 118 -3.91 -3.20 16.00
CA PRO A 118 -4.57 -2.10 15.27
C PRO A 118 -4.78 -0.85 16.12
N GLU A 119 -4.71 -0.96 17.46
CA GLU A 119 -4.72 0.16 18.41
C GLU A 119 -3.55 1.11 18.19
N GLY A 120 -2.42 0.63 17.65
CA GLY A 120 -1.27 1.45 17.24
C GLY A 120 -1.53 2.33 16.01
N GLY A 121 -2.75 2.30 15.48
CA GLY A 121 -3.17 3.03 14.28
C GLY A 121 -2.53 2.51 12.99
N ILE A 122 -3.19 2.77 11.88
CA ILE A 122 -2.73 2.29 10.56
C ILE A 122 -1.89 3.31 9.80
N PHE A 123 -2.01 4.60 10.12
CA PHE A 123 -1.35 5.70 9.42
C PHE A 123 0.09 5.89 9.88
N GLY A 124 0.85 6.57 9.04
CA GLY A 124 2.19 7.05 9.33
C GLY A 124 3.28 6.45 8.44
N LEU A 125 3.87 7.32 7.61
CA LEU A 125 5.03 7.04 6.77
C LEU A 125 6.23 6.54 7.59
N GLU A 126 6.44 7.11 8.78
CA GLU A 126 7.55 6.82 9.68
C GLU A 126 7.61 5.37 10.16
N LYS A 127 6.48 4.64 10.11
CA LYS A 127 6.44 3.21 10.47
C LYS A 127 7.26 2.31 9.54
N TYR A 128 7.57 2.82 8.35
CA TYR A 128 8.27 2.08 7.29
C TYR A 128 9.72 2.51 7.11
N LEU A 129 10.21 3.42 7.93
CA LEU A 129 11.55 3.97 7.87
C LEU A 129 12.30 3.71 9.17
N ALA A 130 13.62 3.87 9.13
CA ALA A 130 14.45 3.76 10.33
C ALA A 130 14.00 4.78 11.40
N TRP A 131 14.11 4.40 12.66
CA TRP A 131 13.74 5.26 13.77
C TRP A 131 14.57 6.56 13.78
N GLY A 132 13.91 7.69 14.08
CA GLY A 132 14.57 9.00 14.18
C GLY A 132 14.77 9.74 12.85
N VAL A 133 14.21 9.22 11.77
CA VAL A 133 14.24 9.89 10.46
C VAL A 133 13.43 11.19 10.51
N ASN A 134 13.98 12.25 9.92
CA ASN A 134 13.27 13.51 9.75
C ASN A 134 12.27 13.41 8.60
N VAL A 135 11.00 13.66 8.89
CA VAL A 135 9.91 13.65 7.92
C VAL A 135 9.54 15.07 7.55
N HIS A 136 9.60 15.38 6.27
CA HIS A 136 9.07 16.63 5.72
C HIS A 136 7.56 16.48 5.54
N GLU A 137 6.79 17.47 6.02
CA GLU A 137 5.34 17.46 5.97
C GLU A 137 4.80 18.79 5.44
N HIS A 138 3.85 18.72 4.50
CA HIS A 138 3.23 19.88 3.87
C HIS A 138 1.72 19.68 3.77
N GLU A 139 0.96 20.68 4.17
CA GLU A 139 -0.46 20.79 3.82
C GLU A 139 -0.59 21.39 2.42
N VAL A 140 -1.43 20.78 1.59
CA VAL A 140 -1.65 21.17 0.19
C VAL A 140 -3.15 21.31 -0.06
N ARG A 141 -3.54 22.48 -0.63
CA ARG A 141 -4.96 22.82 -0.89
C ARG A 141 -5.19 23.30 -2.31
N THR A 142 -4.13 23.68 -3.03
CA THR A 142 -4.21 24.24 -4.37
C THR A 142 -3.29 23.50 -5.34
N TYR A 143 -3.54 23.67 -6.63
CA TYR A 143 -2.67 23.15 -7.68
C TYR A 143 -1.26 23.73 -7.62
N ASP A 144 -1.13 25.02 -7.32
CA ASP A 144 0.17 25.68 -7.28
C ASP A 144 0.99 25.25 -6.07
N GLU A 145 0.34 25.04 -4.90
CA GLU A 145 0.97 24.43 -3.74
C GLU A 145 1.42 22.99 -4.04
N LYS A 146 0.56 22.20 -4.72
CA LYS A 146 0.91 20.85 -5.17
C LYS A 146 2.20 20.86 -5.99
N ARG A 147 2.27 21.70 -7.02
CA ARG A 147 3.48 21.82 -7.86
C ARG A 147 4.70 22.19 -7.07
N ARG A 148 4.59 23.14 -6.15
CA ARG A 148 5.70 23.58 -5.30
C ARG A 148 6.24 22.43 -4.46
N VAL A 149 5.40 21.69 -3.75
CA VAL A 149 5.85 20.60 -2.86
C VAL A 149 6.39 19.39 -3.65
N VAL A 150 5.88 19.13 -4.83
CA VAL A 150 6.42 18.09 -5.74
C VAL A 150 7.86 18.45 -6.17
N LEU A 151 8.10 19.70 -6.55
CA LEU A 151 9.46 20.16 -6.91
C LEU A 151 10.41 20.15 -5.70
N GLU A 152 9.92 20.50 -4.51
CA GLU A 152 10.70 20.46 -3.26
C GLU A 152 11.10 19.01 -2.94
N CYS A 153 10.18 18.06 -3.04
CA CYS A 153 10.46 16.63 -2.87
C CYS A 153 11.51 16.14 -3.89
N ALA A 154 11.39 16.52 -5.16
CA ALA A 154 12.36 16.18 -6.20
C ALA A 154 13.74 16.77 -5.93
N ALA A 155 13.81 18.02 -5.45
CA ALA A 155 15.06 18.68 -5.05
C ALA A 155 15.72 17.95 -3.87
N PHE A 156 14.95 17.63 -2.84
CA PHE A 156 15.42 16.86 -1.69
C PHE A 156 15.94 15.47 -2.09
N ALA A 157 15.23 14.78 -2.99
CA ALA A 157 15.70 13.50 -3.50
C ALA A 157 17.06 13.60 -4.21
N LYS A 158 17.33 14.69 -4.95
CA LYS A 158 18.63 14.94 -5.56
C LYS A 158 19.70 15.22 -4.51
N GLU A 159 19.38 16.02 -3.50
CA GLU A 159 20.28 16.37 -2.41
C GLU A 159 20.77 15.13 -1.66
N VAL A 160 19.89 14.17 -1.41
CA VAL A 160 20.23 12.88 -0.75
C VAL A 160 20.86 11.86 -1.69
N GLY A 161 21.20 12.26 -2.93
CA GLY A 161 21.94 11.44 -3.88
C GLY A 161 21.11 10.47 -4.72
N ALA A 162 19.79 10.64 -4.80
CA ALA A 162 18.95 9.84 -5.68
C ALA A 162 19.34 10.07 -7.17
N ARG A 163 19.34 9.00 -7.95
CA ARG A 163 19.64 9.07 -9.39
C ARG A 163 18.54 9.82 -10.14
N ASN A 164 18.89 10.54 -11.22
CA ASN A 164 17.94 11.33 -12.00
C ASN A 164 16.68 10.57 -12.45
N GLN A 165 16.81 9.28 -12.82
CA GLN A 165 15.68 8.45 -13.20
C GLN A 165 14.73 8.18 -12.02
N LEU A 166 15.29 8.02 -10.81
CA LEU A 166 14.49 7.86 -9.60
C LEU A 166 13.83 9.18 -9.23
N VAL A 167 14.54 10.30 -9.32
CA VAL A 167 13.99 11.64 -9.06
C VAL A 167 12.78 11.91 -9.98
N ALA A 168 12.90 11.67 -11.29
CA ALA A 168 11.78 11.84 -12.21
C ALA A 168 10.58 10.94 -11.88
N ARG A 169 10.84 9.73 -11.40
CA ARG A 169 9.81 8.80 -10.95
C ARG A 169 9.13 9.27 -9.67
N LEU A 170 9.91 9.74 -8.69
CA LEU A 170 9.39 10.32 -7.43
C LEU A 170 8.51 11.54 -7.71
N GLU A 171 8.95 12.43 -8.62
CA GLU A 171 8.19 13.61 -9.04
C GLU A 171 6.83 13.19 -9.64
N ALA A 172 6.82 12.25 -10.57
CA ALA A 172 5.59 11.79 -11.21
C ALA A 172 4.65 11.06 -10.22
N VAL A 173 5.18 10.24 -9.31
CA VAL A 173 4.37 9.57 -8.28
C VAL A 173 3.83 10.59 -7.27
N ALA A 174 4.62 11.57 -6.83
CA ALA A 174 4.17 12.62 -5.93
C ALA A 174 3.03 13.45 -6.54
N ASP A 175 3.16 13.78 -7.85
CA ASP A 175 2.12 14.50 -8.59
C ASP A 175 0.80 13.70 -8.62
N GLU A 176 0.87 12.41 -8.93
CA GLU A 176 -0.29 11.52 -9.00
C GLU A 176 -0.96 11.32 -7.63
N LEU A 177 -0.17 11.07 -6.57
CA LEU A 177 -0.72 10.92 -5.22
C LEU A 177 -1.48 12.17 -4.76
N LEU A 178 -0.93 13.34 -5.05
CA LEU A 178 -1.57 14.60 -4.70
C LEU A 178 -2.79 14.91 -5.59
N MET A 179 -2.77 14.51 -6.87
CA MET A 179 -3.95 14.61 -7.73
C MET A 179 -5.10 13.75 -7.18
N ASN A 180 -4.81 12.52 -6.79
CA ASN A 180 -5.79 11.63 -6.20
C ASN A 180 -6.35 12.19 -4.88
N ALA A 181 -5.50 12.67 -3.98
CA ALA A 181 -5.93 13.18 -2.68
C ALA A 181 -6.73 14.49 -2.76
N LEU A 182 -6.37 15.40 -3.67
CA LEU A 182 -6.99 16.74 -3.78
C LEU A 182 -8.21 16.76 -4.68
N TYR A 183 -8.27 15.91 -5.73
CA TYR A 183 -9.30 16.04 -6.76
C TYR A 183 -10.12 14.77 -6.91
N ASP A 184 -9.54 13.58 -6.90
CA ASP A 184 -10.28 12.34 -7.12
C ASP A 184 -11.01 11.86 -5.86
N ALA A 185 -10.40 11.98 -4.69
CA ALA A 185 -11.02 11.58 -3.43
C ALA A 185 -12.30 12.40 -3.13
N PRO A 186 -12.29 13.75 -3.18
CA PRO A 186 -13.52 14.52 -3.01
C PRO A 186 -14.54 14.31 -4.12
N ALA A 187 -14.11 14.09 -5.40
CA ALA A 187 -15.01 13.75 -6.49
C ALA A 187 -15.69 12.39 -6.30
N SER A 188 -14.98 11.43 -5.71
CA SER A 188 -15.53 10.12 -5.35
C SER A 188 -16.53 10.21 -4.19
N ARG A 189 -16.33 11.13 -3.27
CA ARG A 189 -17.26 11.42 -2.18
C ARG A 189 -18.53 12.12 -2.67
N ASN A 190 -18.38 13.06 -3.62
CA ASN A 190 -19.47 13.80 -4.21
C ASN A 190 -19.24 14.05 -5.71
N ALA A 191 -19.88 13.24 -6.54
CA ALA A 191 -19.73 13.29 -7.99
C ALA A 191 -20.15 14.64 -8.62
N SER A 192 -21.03 15.42 -7.97
CA SER A 192 -21.46 16.74 -8.46
C SER A 192 -20.32 17.76 -8.47
N LEU A 193 -19.28 17.56 -7.65
CA LEU A 193 -18.11 18.44 -7.57
C LEU A 193 -17.11 18.22 -8.72
N ARG A 194 -17.25 17.15 -9.50
CA ARG A 194 -16.24 16.75 -10.50
C ARG A 194 -15.90 17.85 -11.49
N GLY A 195 -16.91 18.57 -12.00
CA GLY A 195 -16.69 19.68 -12.94
C GLY A 195 -15.95 20.85 -12.32
N GLU A 196 -16.28 21.23 -11.09
CA GLU A 196 -15.59 22.28 -10.33
C GLU A 196 -14.13 21.89 -10.05
N LEU A 197 -13.91 20.66 -9.59
CA LEU A 197 -12.58 20.14 -9.25
C LEU A 197 -11.65 20.11 -10.48
N LEU A 198 -12.15 19.68 -11.63
CA LEU A 198 -11.41 19.72 -12.90
C LEU A 198 -11.02 21.16 -13.27
N GLY A 199 -11.91 22.14 -13.04
CA GLY A 199 -11.60 23.56 -13.24
C GLY A 199 -10.53 24.11 -12.32
N LYS A 200 -10.34 23.51 -11.12
CA LYS A 200 -9.32 23.90 -10.13
C LYS A 200 -8.00 23.14 -10.28
N ALA A 201 -7.99 22.01 -10.96
CA ALA A 201 -6.80 21.19 -11.19
C ALA A 201 -5.88 21.77 -12.28
N ARG A 202 -5.56 23.07 -12.19
CA ARG A 202 -4.75 23.82 -13.16
C ARG A 202 -4.00 24.99 -12.48
N PRO A 203 -2.95 25.54 -13.11
CA PRO A 203 -2.28 26.74 -12.63
C PRO A 203 -3.27 27.87 -12.36
N GLY A 204 -3.11 28.54 -11.20
CA GLY A 204 -4.03 29.58 -10.74
C GLY A 204 -5.39 29.09 -10.28
N GLY A 205 -5.62 27.78 -10.24
CA GLY A 205 -6.81 27.18 -9.64
C GLY A 205 -6.87 27.44 -8.14
N GLY A 206 -8.01 27.94 -7.67
CA GLY A 206 -8.23 28.22 -6.25
C GLY A 206 -8.27 26.96 -5.38
N PRO A 207 -8.36 27.11 -4.05
CA PRO A 207 -8.42 25.99 -3.13
C PRO A 207 -9.67 25.13 -3.38
N VAL A 208 -9.49 23.83 -3.21
CA VAL A 208 -10.62 22.89 -3.24
C VAL A 208 -11.35 23.01 -1.91
N SER A 209 -12.64 23.32 -1.96
CA SER A 209 -13.46 23.49 -0.75
C SER A 209 -13.45 22.21 0.08
N ASN A 210 -13.10 22.32 1.35
CA ASN A 210 -13.04 21.22 2.32
C ASN A 210 -12.08 20.07 1.95
N ALA A 211 -11.15 20.26 1.00
CA ALA A 211 -10.12 19.29 0.68
C ALA A 211 -8.74 19.84 1.07
N THR A 212 -8.07 19.11 1.95
CA THR A 212 -6.68 19.31 2.28
C THR A 212 -5.98 17.97 2.15
N ALA A 213 -4.91 17.92 1.38
CA ALA A 213 -4.02 16.78 1.37
C ALA A 213 -2.82 17.06 2.26
N VAL A 214 -2.42 16.08 3.06
CA VAL A 214 -1.15 16.12 3.79
C VAL A 214 -0.14 15.30 2.99
N PHE A 215 0.89 15.96 2.47
CA PHE A 215 1.96 15.32 1.72
C PHE A 215 3.21 15.21 2.59
N ARG A 216 3.78 14.00 2.65
CA ARG A 216 4.95 13.72 3.47
C ARG A 216 6.02 12.99 2.65
N PHE A 217 7.28 13.29 2.90
CA PHE A 217 8.39 12.56 2.32
C PHE A 217 9.58 12.51 3.28
N ALA A 218 10.36 11.45 3.16
CA ALA A 218 11.55 11.21 3.97
C ALA A 218 12.47 10.17 3.32
N HIS A 219 13.70 10.04 3.82
CA HIS A 219 14.58 8.94 3.47
C HIS A 219 15.35 8.45 4.71
N ASP A 220 15.74 7.18 4.71
CA ASP A 220 16.52 6.55 5.78
C ASP A 220 17.88 6.00 5.28
N GLY A 221 18.27 6.35 4.05
CA GLY A 221 19.48 5.82 3.40
C GLY A 221 19.26 4.49 2.67
N LYS A 222 18.23 3.71 3.04
CA LYS A 222 17.80 2.48 2.36
C LYS A 222 16.64 2.76 1.43
N HIS A 223 15.64 3.49 1.93
CA HIS A 223 14.43 3.82 1.21
C HIS A 223 14.23 5.35 1.12
N PHE A 224 13.65 5.78 0.01
CA PHE A 224 12.94 7.05 -0.08
C PHE A 224 11.44 6.76 0.01
N ALA A 225 10.74 7.49 0.84
CA ALA A 225 9.32 7.29 1.07
C ALA A 225 8.52 8.56 0.75
N LEU A 226 7.36 8.37 0.12
CA LEU A 226 6.35 9.40 -0.12
C LEU A 226 5.04 8.97 0.51
N SER A 227 4.25 9.90 1.03
CA SER A 227 2.83 9.66 1.30
C SER A 227 1.97 10.87 0.98
N ALA A 228 0.73 10.61 0.54
CA ALA A 228 -0.32 11.60 0.50
C ALA A 228 -1.53 11.09 1.28
N ARG A 229 -2.08 11.95 2.14
CA ARG A 229 -3.24 11.64 2.96
C ARG A 229 -4.36 12.63 2.67
N ASP A 230 -5.55 12.10 2.36
CA ASP A 230 -6.80 12.86 2.25
C ASP A 230 -7.68 12.72 3.50
N SER A 231 -8.74 13.52 3.58
CA SER A 231 -9.73 13.51 4.67
C SER A 231 -11.08 12.91 4.26
N PHE A 232 -11.10 11.99 3.28
CA PHE A 232 -12.34 11.46 2.72
C PHE A 232 -12.55 9.96 2.98
N GLY A 233 -11.50 9.14 2.98
CA GLY A 233 -11.59 7.69 3.21
C GLY A 233 -12.44 6.97 2.16
N THR A 234 -12.38 7.39 0.90
CA THR A 234 -13.26 6.87 -0.16
C THR A 234 -12.67 5.70 -0.93
N LEU A 235 -11.39 5.45 -0.80
CA LEU A 235 -10.71 4.39 -1.55
C LEU A 235 -11.07 3.01 -0.99
N LYS A 236 -11.70 2.18 -1.84
CA LYS A 236 -12.12 0.83 -1.48
C LYS A 236 -11.19 -0.21 -2.08
N LYS A 237 -10.95 -1.32 -1.38
CA LYS A 237 -10.16 -2.47 -1.87
C LYS A 237 -10.59 -2.92 -3.27
N GLY A 238 -11.89 -3.09 -3.52
CA GLY A 238 -12.41 -3.50 -4.83
C GLY A 238 -12.02 -2.53 -5.95
N ALA A 239 -12.07 -1.21 -5.71
CA ALA A 239 -11.64 -0.22 -6.68
C ALA A 239 -10.13 -0.29 -6.97
N ILE A 240 -9.30 -0.53 -5.93
CA ILE A 240 -7.86 -0.72 -6.10
C ILE A 240 -7.60 -1.91 -7.02
N ILE A 241 -8.21 -3.06 -6.74
CA ILE A 241 -8.04 -4.29 -7.52
C ILE A 241 -8.52 -4.09 -8.96
N GLU A 242 -9.68 -3.49 -9.17
CA GLU A 242 -10.23 -3.21 -10.50
C GLU A 242 -9.29 -2.33 -11.32
N HIS A 243 -8.74 -1.27 -10.71
CA HIS A 243 -7.78 -0.38 -11.37
C HIS A 243 -6.49 -1.09 -11.77
N LEU A 244 -5.97 -1.95 -10.88
CA LEU A 244 -4.76 -2.72 -11.16
C LEU A 244 -4.99 -3.79 -12.23
N ALA A 245 -6.12 -4.49 -12.20
CA ALA A 245 -6.48 -5.50 -13.19
C ALA A 245 -6.69 -4.88 -14.59
N ARG A 246 -7.41 -3.76 -14.67
CA ARG A 246 -7.65 -3.04 -15.93
C ARG A 246 -6.34 -2.58 -16.57
N ALA A 247 -5.48 -1.92 -15.82
CA ALA A 247 -4.20 -1.44 -16.33
C ALA A 247 -3.28 -2.56 -16.81
N ARG A 248 -3.34 -3.75 -16.19
CA ARG A 248 -2.62 -4.93 -16.63
C ARG A 248 -3.13 -5.44 -17.99
N LEU A 249 -4.43 -5.43 -18.23
CA LEU A 249 -5.02 -5.83 -19.52
C LEU A 249 -4.63 -4.86 -20.65
N GLU A 250 -4.54 -3.57 -20.34
CA GLU A 250 -4.19 -2.52 -21.31
C GLU A 250 -2.70 -2.52 -21.71
N GLN A 251 -1.79 -3.08 -20.90
CA GLN A 251 -0.36 -3.24 -21.28
C GLN A 251 -0.14 -4.15 -22.50
N GLY A 252 -1.10 -4.98 -22.86
CA GLY A 252 -1.08 -5.79 -24.11
C GLY A 252 -1.47 -5.00 -25.36
N SER A 253 -1.90 -3.75 -25.24
CA SER A 253 -2.36 -2.90 -26.37
C SER A 253 -1.46 -1.67 -26.48
N PRO A 254 -0.94 -1.30 -27.68
CA PRO A 254 -0.12 -0.09 -27.84
C PRO A 254 -0.99 1.18 -27.79
N LEU A 255 -1.84 1.34 -26.79
CA LEU A 255 -2.61 2.54 -26.57
C LEU A 255 -1.78 3.53 -25.77
N GLN A 256 -1.43 4.58 -26.47
CA GLN A 256 -0.81 5.82 -26.09
C GLN A 256 -1.17 6.25 -24.66
N ALA A 257 -0.15 6.51 -23.86
CA ALA A 257 -0.22 7.18 -22.56
C ALA A 257 -0.65 8.67 -22.71
N THR A 258 -1.77 8.91 -23.39
CA THR A 258 -2.35 10.24 -23.59
C THR A 258 -3.83 10.18 -23.24
N GLY A 259 -4.13 10.51 -22.02
CA GLY A 259 -5.51 10.74 -21.60
C GLY A 259 -5.77 10.20 -20.20
N GLY A 260 -5.90 11.10 -19.22
CA GLY A 260 -6.22 10.82 -17.84
C GLY A 260 -7.52 10.03 -17.67
N GLY A 261 -7.42 8.72 -17.71
CA GLY A 261 -8.48 7.80 -17.31
C GLY A 261 -8.31 7.49 -15.83
N ALA A 262 -9.34 7.75 -15.03
CA ALA A 262 -9.37 7.34 -13.62
C ALA A 262 -9.01 5.84 -13.53
N GLY A 263 -7.86 5.52 -12.92
CA GLY A 263 -7.38 4.15 -12.72
C GLY A 263 -5.99 3.84 -13.25
N LEU A 264 -5.50 4.52 -14.28
CA LEU A 264 -4.12 4.35 -14.77
C LEU A 264 -3.10 4.91 -13.77
N GLY A 265 -3.47 5.95 -13.02
CA GLY A 265 -2.61 6.60 -12.04
C GLY A 265 -2.19 5.69 -10.89
N LEU A 266 -3.11 4.99 -10.27
CA LEU A 266 -2.79 4.07 -9.17
C LEU A 266 -1.91 2.89 -9.63
N TYR A 267 -2.14 2.40 -10.84
CA TYR A 267 -1.27 1.39 -11.43
C TYR A 267 0.14 1.93 -11.70
N PHE A 268 0.24 3.15 -12.22
CA PHE A 268 1.53 3.83 -12.41
C PHE A 268 2.28 3.98 -11.08
N VAL A 269 1.58 4.36 -10.02
CA VAL A 269 2.13 4.45 -8.65
C VAL A 269 2.65 3.09 -8.19
N LEU A 270 1.84 2.02 -8.35
CA LEU A 270 2.24 0.65 -8.00
C LEU A 270 3.47 0.21 -8.80
N ALA A 271 3.45 0.35 -10.12
CA ALA A 271 4.55 -0.05 -11.00
C ALA A 271 5.84 0.75 -10.78
N SER A 272 5.72 1.95 -10.19
CA SER A 272 6.84 2.84 -9.95
C SER A 272 7.49 2.66 -8.58
N SER A 273 6.81 2.07 -7.60
CA SER A 273 7.29 1.90 -6.23
C SER A 273 7.80 0.48 -5.97
N SER A 274 8.61 0.30 -4.94
CA SER A 274 9.01 -1.04 -4.46
C SER A 274 7.99 -1.63 -3.49
N ARG A 275 7.20 -0.78 -2.82
CA ARG A 275 6.08 -1.14 -1.96
C ARG A 275 5.01 -0.07 -2.06
N LEU A 276 3.77 -0.50 -2.16
CA LEU A 276 2.59 0.36 -2.09
C LEU A 276 1.77 -0.01 -0.86
N ILE A 277 1.51 0.96 -0.02
CA ILE A 277 0.70 0.79 1.19
C ILE A 277 -0.49 1.74 1.10
N VAL A 278 -1.68 1.20 1.27
CA VAL A 278 -2.93 1.94 1.31
C VAL A 278 -3.56 1.76 2.68
N ASN A 279 -3.65 2.85 3.42
CA ASN A 279 -4.29 2.90 4.73
C ASN A 279 -5.62 3.62 4.59
N VAL A 280 -6.73 2.98 4.98
CA VAL A 280 -8.07 3.56 4.84
C VAL A 280 -8.81 3.49 6.17
N GLU A 281 -9.21 4.64 6.69
CA GLU A 281 -10.32 4.73 7.64
C GLU A 281 -11.56 5.14 6.84
N PRO A 282 -12.52 4.22 6.63
CA PRO A 282 -13.69 4.48 5.81
C PRO A 282 -14.40 5.77 6.22
N ASP A 283 -14.79 6.57 5.22
CA ASP A 283 -15.46 7.86 5.38
C ASP A 283 -14.70 8.94 6.19
N ARG A 284 -13.42 8.70 6.51
CA ARG A 284 -12.60 9.61 7.31
C ARG A 284 -11.29 10.01 6.64
N SER A 285 -10.49 9.06 6.23
CA SER A 285 -9.17 9.38 5.68
C SER A 285 -8.58 8.22 4.88
N THR A 286 -7.88 8.55 3.79
CA THR A 286 -7.00 7.61 3.07
C THR A 286 -5.58 8.15 3.10
N GLU A 287 -4.61 7.29 3.38
CA GLU A 287 -3.19 7.57 3.18
C GLU A 287 -2.59 6.54 2.23
N VAL A 288 -1.98 6.99 1.17
CA VAL A 288 -1.23 6.14 0.25
C VAL A 288 0.26 6.41 0.45
N ILE A 289 1.02 5.36 0.78
CA ILE A 289 2.46 5.42 1.02
C ILE A 289 3.18 4.62 -0.06
N CYS A 290 4.23 5.20 -0.63
CA CYS A 290 5.10 4.57 -1.61
C CYS A 290 6.53 4.53 -1.09
N LEU A 291 7.16 3.36 -1.14
CA LEU A 291 8.58 3.19 -0.83
C LEU A 291 9.36 2.93 -2.11
N PHE A 292 10.56 3.49 -2.17
CA PHE A 292 11.51 3.33 -3.27
C PHE A 292 12.85 2.91 -2.70
N ASP A 293 13.39 1.76 -3.13
CA ASP A 293 14.71 1.31 -2.69
C ASP A 293 15.80 2.13 -3.41
N LEU A 294 16.60 2.87 -2.64
CA LEU A 294 17.68 3.70 -3.14
C LEU A 294 18.88 2.89 -3.66
N ARG A 295 19.01 1.64 -3.25
CA ARG A 295 20.14 0.75 -3.58
C ARG A 295 19.94 0.02 -4.91
N VAL A 296 18.69 -0.23 -5.31
CA VAL A 296 18.37 -0.95 -6.54
C VAL A 296 18.62 -0.06 -7.74
N LYS A 297 19.36 -0.58 -8.73
CA LYS A 297 19.51 0.12 -10.02
C LYS A 297 18.15 0.17 -10.72
N THR A 298 17.82 1.32 -11.28
CA THR A 298 16.51 1.56 -11.92
C THR A 298 16.18 0.56 -13.05
N LYS A 299 17.20 -0.01 -13.69
CA LYS A 299 17.05 -1.07 -14.69
C LYS A 299 16.59 -2.41 -14.09
N ASP A 300 16.92 -2.63 -12.83
CA ASP A 300 16.61 -3.86 -12.08
C ASP A 300 15.38 -3.65 -11.17
N ALA A 301 14.85 -2.43 -11.10
CA ALA A 301 13.61 -2.11 -10.40
C ALA A 301 12.42 -2.64 -11.21
N LYS A 302 12.17 -3.91 -11.07
CA LYS A 302 10.88 -4.51 -11.43
C LYS A 302 9.80 -3.86 -10.56
N GLY A 303 8.57 -3.73 -11.05
CA GLY A 303 7.47 -3.03 -10.40
C GLY A 303 7.25 -3.32 -8.90
N ALA A 304 6.16 -2.88 -8.32
CA ALA A 304 5.93 -3.03 -6.88
C ALA A 304 6.04 -4.50 -6.47
N ARG A 305 6.94 -4.76 -5.52
CA ARG A 305 7.11 -6.12 -4.97
C ARG A 305 5.99 -6.46 -3.99
N SER A 306 5.50 -5.44 -3.26
CA SER A 306 4.51 -5.64 -2.21
C SER A 306 3.37 -4.64 -2.32
N LEU A 307 2.18 -5.11 -1.96
CA LEU A 307 0.98 -4.28 -1.79
C LEU A 307 0.32 -4.60 -0.46
N HIS A 308 0.05 -3.56 0.30
CA HIS A 308 -0.65 -3.66 1.58
C HIS A 308 -1.88 -2.76 1.57
N ILE A 309 -3.01 -3.31 1.99
CA ILE A 309 -4.24 -2.57 2.21
C ILE A 309 -4.64 -2.78 3.67
N PHE A 310 -4.58 -1.71 4.45
CA PHE A 310 -5.00 -1.72 5.84
C PHE A 310 -6.28 -0.90 5.98
N THR A 311 -7.33 -1.54 6.47
CA THR A 311 -8.61 -0.86 6.75
C THR A 311 -8.76 -0.71 8.25
N GLY A 312 -8.90 0.52 8.71
CA GLY A 312 -9.24 0.85 10.08
C GLY A 312 -10.69 0.46 10.42
N LYS A 313 -11.04 0.54 11.69
CA LYS A 313 -12.43 0.28 12.12
C LYS A 313 -13.34 1.34 11.51
N ASP A 314 -14.51 0.92 11.05
CA ASP A 314 -15.57 1.84 10.67
C ASP A 314 -15.86 2.81 11.83
N ALA A 315 -16.10 4.09 11.51
CA ALA A 315 -16.57 5.01 12.50
C ALA A 315 -17.88 4.45 13.11
N PRO A 316 -18.06 4.49 14.43
CA PRO A 316 -19.35 4.15 15.01
C PRO A 316 -20.41 4.97 14.27
N LYS A 317 -21.41 4.30 13.70
CA LYS A 317 -22.56 4.98 13.09
C LYS A 317 -23.19 5.82 14.16
N ALA A 318 -23.19 7.15 13.98
CA ALA A 318 -23.83 8.12 14.86
C ALA A 318 -25.35 7.96 14.86
#